data_07a8400fe96422f931fc85ee591cd11b
#
_entry.id   07a8400fe96422f931fc85ee591cd11b
#
_cell.length_a   1.000
_cell.length_b   1.000
_cell.length_c   1.000
_cell.angle_alpha   90.00
_cell.angle_beta   90.00
_cell.angle_gamma   90.00
#
_symmetry.space_group_name_H-M   'P 1'
#
loop_
_entity.id
_entity.type
_entity.pdbx_description
1 polymer ?
#
loop_
_entity_poly.entity_id
_entity_poly.type
_entity_poly.pdbx_seq_one_letter_code
_entity_poly.pdbx_strand_id
1 'polypeptide(L)'
;EMEKMLNEYLQFSRSNFTEKSEKFNLSELIMSTAKKYENKNILVNQESEIFFSGRKNLIQRCLNNLLDNAVNFSKNIKVTQQKVKRSVLIFVEDDGPGIPSTEYENVFKPFYKVDKSRNQTKSSVGLGLSIASDIIRSHGGNIELGRSEMGGLKIKIILPV
;
A
#
# COMPACT_ATOMS: atom_id res chain seq x y z
N GLU A 1 -17.44 10.06 10.97
CA GLU A 1 -16.11 9.66 10.49
C GLU A 1 -15.33 8.83 11.49
N MET A 2 -15.41 9.17 12.77
CA MET A 2 -14.74 8.36 13.80
C MET A 2 -15.26 6.94 13.83
N GLU A 3 -16.57 6.76 13.62
CA GLU A 3 -17.14 5.42 13.56
C GLU A 3 -16.59 4.62 12.38
N LYS A 4 -16.43 5.27 11.22
CA LYS A 4 -15.87 4.63 10.05
C LYS A 4 -14.43 4.19 10.27
N MET A 5 -13.62 5.06 10.89
CA MET A 5 -12.23 4.76 11.23
C MET A 5 -12.14 3.56 12.17
N LEU A 6 -12.95 3.58 13.22
CA LEU A 6 -12.96 2.51 14.21
C LEU A 6 -13.39 1.20 13.58
N ASN A 7 -14.41 1.23 12.71
CA ASN A 7 -14.89 0.04 12.01
C ASN A 7 -13.83 -0.56 11.09
N GLU A 8 -13.09 0.28 10.36
CA GLU A 8 -11.99 -0.18 9.50
C GLU A 8 -10.91 -0.87 10.33
N TYR A 9 -10.54 -0.27 11.45
CA TYR A 9 -9.52 -0.84 12.32
C TYR A 9 -9.98 -2.17 12.92
N LEU A 10 -11.23 -2.24 13.35
CA LEU A 10 -11.79 -3.47 13.91
C LEU A 10 -11.87 -4.58 12.87
N GLN A 11 -12.26 -4.25 11.65
CA GLN A 11 -12.26 -5.22 10.54
C GLN A 11 -10.87 -5.74 10.26
N PHE A 12 -9.88 -4.85 10.21
CA PHE A 12 -8.50 -5.23 9.99
C PHE A 12 -8.00 -6.18 11.10
N SER A 13 -8.25 -5.82 12.37
CA SER A 13 -7.84 -6.64 13.51
C SER A 13 -8.47 -8.03 13.44
N ARG A 14 -9.74 -8.10 13.08
CA ARG A 14 -10.47 -9.35 12.96
C ARG A 14 -9.90 -10.21 11.84
N SER A 15 -9.68 -9.63 10.67
CA SER A 15 -9.12 -10.33 9.50
C SER A 15 -7.72 -10.87 9.78
N ASN A 16 -6.92 -10.10 10.52
CA ASN A 16 -5.56 -10.48 10.84
C ASN A 16 -5.48 -11.78 11.65
N PHE A 17 -6.53 -12.08 12.45
CA PHE A 17 -6.56 -13.28 13.27
C PHE A 17 -7.26 -14.45 12.62
N THR A 18 -8.10 -14.22 11.62
CA THR A 18 -8.96 -15.27 11.07
C THR A 18 -8.54 -15.79 9.70
N GLU A 19 -7.87 -14.99 8.90
CA GLU A 19 -7.48 -15.39 7.56
C GLU A 19 -6.31 -16.35 7.58
N LYS A 20 -6.42 -17.44 6.82
CA LYS A 20 -5.36 -18.43 6.69
C LYS A 20 -4.46 -18.12 5.50
N SER A 21 -3.19 -18.48 5.61
CA SER A 21 -2.25 -18.36 4.50
C SER A 21 -2.59 -19.34 3.39
N GLU A 22 -2.45 -18.88 2.16
CA GLU A 22 -2.59 -19.71 0.97
C GLU A 22 -1.61 -19.23 -0.10
N LYS A 23 -1.32 -20.12 -1.05
CA LYS A 23 -0.49 -19.75 -2.19
C LYS A 23 -1.40 -19.12 -3.25
N PHE A 24 -1.02 -17.95 -3.73
CA PHE A 24 -1.80 -17.24 -4.74
C PHE A 24 -0.87 -16.51 -5.71
N ASN A 25 -1.42 -16.12 -6.85
CA ASN A 25 -0.68 -15.38 -7.87
C ASN A 25 -0.68 -13.89 -7.51
N LEU A 26 0.45 -13.43 -6.98
CA LEU A 26 0.61 -12.05 -6.56
C LEU A 26 0.56 -11.09 -7.75
N SER A 27 1.11 -11.50 -8.89
CA SER A 27 1.11 -10.68 -10.10
C SER A 27 -0.31 -10.39 -10.58
N GLU A 28 -1.18 -11.39 -10.57
CA GLU A 28 -2.59 -11.20 -10.90
C GLU A 28 -3.30 -10.30 -9.90
N LEU A 29 -2.99 -10.47 -8.62
CA LEU A 29 -3.60 -9.65 -7.57
C LEU A 29 -3.26 -8.17 -7.75
N ILE A 30 -1.99 -7.88 -8.03
CA ILE A 30 -1.54 -6.51 -8.28
C ILE A 30 -2.26 -5.94 -9.50
N MET A 31 -2.30 -6.68 -10.60
CA MET A 31 -2.92 -6.23 -11.83
C MET A 31 -4.42 -5.99 -11.66
N SER A 32 -5.13 -6.92 -11.03
CA SER A 32 -6.57 -6.78 -10.83
C SER A 32 -6.91 -5.63 -9.88
N THR A 33 -6.07 -5.41 -8.88
CA THR A 33 -6.25 -4.29 -7.95
C THR A 33 -6.07 -2.96 -8.68
N ALA A 34 -5.04 -2.84 -9.51
CA ALA A 34 -4.78 -1.62 -10.27
C ALA A 34 -5.91 -1.30 -11.25
N LYS A 35 -6.51 -2.32 -11.86
CA LYS A 35 -7.60 -2.12 -12.83
C LYS A 35 -8.85 -1.51 -12.23
N LYS A 36 -9.02 -1.57 -10.93
CA LYS A 36 -10.19 -0.96 -10.27
C LYS A 36 -10.15 0.57 -10.31
N TYR A 37 -9.00 1.15 -10.61
CA TYR A 37 -8.81 2.60 -10.66
C TYR A 37 -8.83 3.07 -12.12
N GLU A 38 -9.97 2.89 -12.79
CA GLU A 38 -10.11 3.11 -14.25
C GLU A 38 -9.81 4.53 -14.71
N ASN A 39 -10.08 5.52 -13.86
CA ASN A 39 -9.90 6.92 -14.23
C ASN A 39 -8.51 7.47 -13.87
N LYS A 40 -7.60 6.60 -13.48
CA LYS A 40 -6.25 6.99 -13.11
C LYS A 40 -5.23 6.31 -14.01
N ASN A 41 -4.14 6.99 -14.24
CA ASN A 41 -3.06 6.46 -15.06
C ASN A 41 -2.11 5.64 -14.18
N ILE A 42 -2.36 4.33 -14.14
CA ILE A 42 -1.53 3.40 -13.36
C ILE A 42 -0.82 2.47 -14.32
N LEU A 43 0.51 2.57 -14.35
CA LEU A 43 1.35 1.67 -15.11
C LEU A 43 1.81 0.55 -14.20
N VAL A 44 1.55 -0.69 -14.59
CA VAL A 44 1.99 -1.87 -13.84
C VAL A 44 3.12 -2.52 -14.62
N ASN A 45 4.28 -2.64 -13.98
CA ASN A 45 5.47 -3.21 -14.59
C ASN A 45 5.87 -4.49 -13.84
N GLN A 46 5.75 -5.63 -14.51
CA GLN A 46 6.01 -6.94 -13.93
C GLN A 46 6.95 -7.72 -14.85
N GLU A 47 8.11 -8.10 -14.34
CA GLU A 47 9.10 -8.85 -15.13
C GLU A 47 8.73 -10.30 -15.31
N SER A 48 8.08 -10.89 -14.29
CA SER A 48 7.68 -12.29 -14.32
C SER A 48 6.48 -12.50 -13.42
N GLU A 49 5.83 -13.65 -13.58
CA GLU A 49 4.73 -14.05 -12.74
C GLU A 49 5.28 -14.53 -11.39
N ILE A 50 4.73 -14.02 -10.29
CA ILE A 50 5.18 -14.35 -8.95
C ILE A 50 4.03 -14.92 -8.14
N PHE A 51 4.26 -16.11 -7.57
CA PHE A 51 3.35 -16.71 -6.60
C PHE A 51 3.86 -16.44 -5.19
N PHE A 52 2.94 -16.15 -4.29
CA PHE A 52 3.28 -15.80 -2.93
C PHE A 52 2.39 -16.57 -1.96
N SER A 53 2.98 -17.02 -0.85
CA SER A 53 2.21 -17.68 0.21
C SER A 53 1.96 -16.69 1.33
N GLY A 54 0.71 -16.37 1.54
CA GLY A 54 0.32 -15.40 2.55
C GLY A 54 -1.19 -15.29 2.65
N ARG A 55 -1.63 -14.28 3.35
CA ARG A 55 -3.06 -14.01 3.52
C ARG A 55 -3.51 -13.06 2.42
N LYS A 56 -4.09 -13.64 1.38
CA LYS A 56 -4.41 -12.94 0.13
C LYS A 56 -5.27 -11.70 0.36
N ASN A 57 -6.31 -11.80 1.17
CA ASN A 57 -7.22 -10.67 1.38
C ASN A 57 -6.54 -9.52 2.12
N LEU A 58 -5.64 -9.83 3.05
CA LEU A 58 -4.86 -8.80 3.73
C LEU A 58 -3.88 -8.12 2.77
N ILE A 59 -3.20 -8.90 1.93
CA ILE A 59 -2.31 -8.33 0.92
C ILE A 59 -3.10 -7.43 -0.04
N GLN A 60 -4.29 -7.88 -0.46
CA GLN A 60 -5.15 -7.05 -1.31
C GLN A 60 -5.53 -5.74 -0.63
N ARG A 61 -5.86 -5.81 0.66
CA ARG A 61 -6.20 -4.61 1.44
C ARG A 61 -5.01 -3.65 1.52
N CYS A 62 -3.82 -4.20 1.72
CA CYS A 62 -2.59 -3.39 1.72
C CYS A 62 -2.43 -2.66 0.39
N LEU A 63 -2.56 -3.38 -0.73
CA LEU A 63 -2.43 -2.79 -2.06
C LEU A 63 -3.49 -1.71 -2.30
N ASN A 64 -4.73 -1.98 -1.91
CA ASN A 64 -5.81 -0.99 -2.02
C ASN A 64 -5.49 0.26 -1.23
N ASN A 65 -5.00 0.11 0.00
CA ASN A 65 -4.68 1.27 0.83
C ASN A 65 -3.58 2.13 0.22
N LEU A 66 -2.57 1.48 -0.34
CA LEU A 66 -1.46 2.21 -0.99
C LEU A 66 -1.90 2.89 -2.27
N LEU A 67 -2.73 2.22 -3.09
CA LEU A 67 -3.23 2.81 -4.33
C LEU A 67 -4.24 3.92 -4.05
N ASP A 68 -5.13 3.75 -3.07
CA ASP A 68 -6.05 4.81 -2.65
C ASP A 68 -5.28 6.07 -2.27
N ASN A 69 -4.22 5.90 -1.50
CA ASN A 69 -3.38 7.02 -1.09
C ASN A 69 -2.74 7.69 -2.30
N ALA A 70 -2.20 6.91 -3.23
CA ALA A 70 -1.55 7.44 -4.41
C ALA A 70 -2.53 8.18 -5.32
N VAL A 71 -3.72 7.62 -5.58
CA VAL A 71 -4.69 8.26 -6.46
C VAL A 71 -5.28 9.54 -5.86
N ASN A 72 -5.30 9.64 -4.51
CA ASN A 72 -5.80 10.84 -3.86
C ASN A 72 -4.87 12.04 -4.01
N PHE A 73 -3.57 11.81 -4.21
CA PHE A 73 -2.56 12.87 -4.21
C PHE A 73 -1.79 13.02 -5.51
N SER A 74 -2.05 12.16 -6.52
CA SER A 74 -1.27 12.19 -7.75
C SER A 74 -2.13 11.90 -8.98
N LYS A 75 -1.55 12.12 -10.15
CA LYS A 75 -2.18 11.84 -11.44
C LYS A 75 -1.64 10.57 -12.07
N ASN A 76 -0.34 10.35 -11.94
CA ASN A 76 0.33 9.20 -12.55
C ASN A 76 0.95 8.33 -11.47
N ILE A 77 0.75 7.03 -11.60
CA ILE A 77 1.18 6.04 -10.62
C ILE A 77 1.88 4.91 -11.36
N LYS A 78 2.95 4.40 -10.77
CA LYS A 78 3.67 3.25 -11.31
C LYS A 78 3.80 2.20 -10.23
N VAL A 79 3.39 0.99 -10.54
CA VAL A 79 3.55 -0.17 -9.65
C VAL A 79 4.54 -1.11 -10.30
N THR A 80 5.61 -1.44 -9.60
CA THR A 80 6.65 -2.33 -10.09
C THR A 80 6.75 -3.53 -9.17
N GLN A 81 6.89 -4.72 -9.75
CA GLN A 81 7.04 -5.96 -9.03
C GLN A 81 8.30 -6.66 -9.51
N GLN A 82 9.15 -7.05 -8.57
CA GLN A 82 10.40 -7.76 -8.85
C GLN A 82 10.61 -8.88 -7.85
N LYS A 83 11.27 -9.93 -8.28
CA LYS A 83 11.75 -10.97 -7.36
C LYS A 83 13.27 -10.88 -7.30
N VAL A 84 13.82 -10.68 -6.12
CA VAL A 84 15.25 -10.56 -5.89
C VAL A 84 15.64 -11.54 -4.80
N LYS A 85 16.36 -12.59 -5.15
CA LYS A 85 16.78 -13.65 -4.23
C LYS A 85 15.57 -14.27 -3.54
N ARG A 86 15.49 -14.12 -2.20
CA ARG A 86 14.39 -14.68 -1.40
C ARG A 86 13.36 -13.64 -1.02
N SER A 87 13.27 -12.57 -1.78
CA SER A 87 12.34 -11.49 -1.48
C SER A 87 11.56 -11.10 -2.72
N VAL A 88 10.34 -10.67 -2.49
CA VAL A 88 9.54 -9.99 -3.49
C VAL A 88 9.54 -8.52 -3.15
N LEU A 89 9.85 -7.68 -4.12
CA LEU A 89 9.83 -6.22 -3.98
C LEU A 89 8.65 -5.67 -4.76
N ILE A 90 7.86 -4.83 -4.10
CA ILE A 90 6.77 -4.10 -4.75
C ILE A 90 7.00 -2.61 -4.52
N PHE A 91 7.06 -1.86 -5.61
CA PHE A 91 7.21 -0.40 -5.53
C PHE A 91 5.92 0.26 -5.98
N VAL A 92 5.42 1.20 -5.20
CA VAL A 92 4.31 2.06 -5.59
C VAL A 92 4.84 3.48 -5.63
N GLU A 93 4.90 4.06 -6.82
CA GLU A 93 5.47 5.39 -7.04
C GLU A 93 4.43 6.31 -7.64
N ASP A 94 4.48 7.59 -7.28
CA ASP A 94 3.54 8.57 -7.80
C ASP A 94 4.23 9.89 -8.13
N ASP A 95 3.52 10.75 -8.85
CA ASP A 95 3.97 12.08 -9.23
C ASP A 95 3.33 13.19 -8.40
N GLY A 96 2.85 12.85 -7.21
CA GLY A 96 2.25 13.80 -6.30
C GLY A 96 3.26 14.68 -5.57
N PRO A 97 2.83 15.35 -4.51
CA PRO A 97 3.73 16.25 -3.78
C PRO A 97 4.78 15.54 -2.94
N GLY A 98 4.64 14.23 -2.73
CA GLY A 98 5.53 13.49 -1.86
C GLY A 98 5.31 13.80 -0.39
N ILE A 99 6.20 13.27 0.43
CA ILE A 99 6.18 13.46 1.88
C ILE A 99 7.59 13.88 2.30
N PRO A 100 7.74 14.89 3.16
CA PRO A 100 9.07 15.24 3.68
C PRO A 100 9.70 14.04 4.39
N SER A 101 10.99 13.83 4.20
CA SER A 101 11.69 12.69 4.80
C SER A 101 11.61 12.69 6.33
N THR A 102 11.47 13.86 6.95
CA THR A 102 11.29 13.98 8.39
C THR A 102 9.97 13.36 8.88
N GLU A 103 9.03 13.13 7.98
CA GLU A 103 7.71 12.60 8.30
C GLU A 103 7.58 11.10 8.00
N TYR A 104 8.60 10.46 7.43
CA TYR A 104 8.50 9.06 7.00
C TYR A 104 8.13 8.10 8.13
N GLU A 105 8.62 8.31 9.33
CA GLU A 105 8.25 7.46 10.46
C GLU A 105 6.86 7.78 10.97
N ASN A 106 6.50 9.06 10.96
CA ASN A 106 5.23 9.52 11.53
C ASN A 106 4.02 9.07 10.72
N VAL A 107 4.15 8.99 9.39
CA VAL A 107 3.00 8.67 8.53
C VAL A 107 2.51 7.23 8.70
N PHE A 108 3.29 6.37 9.34
CA PHE A 108 2.86 5.01 9.67
C PHE A 108 2.08 4.94 10.99
N LYS A 109 2.01 6.04 11.74
CA LYS A 109 1.23 6.06 12.98
C LYS A 109 -0.25 6.20 12.67
N PRO A 110 -1.12 5.44 13.37
CA PRO A 110 -2.56 5.57 13.14
C PRO A 110 -3.03 7.00 13.36
N PHE A 111 -3.92 7.47 12.49
CA PHE A 111 -4.55 8.79 12.53
C PHE A 111 -3.60 9.95 12.27
N TYR A 112 -2.33 9.71 11.99
CA TYR A 112 -1.40 10.77 11.68
C TYR A 112 -1.63 11.31 10.26
N LYS A 113 -1.58 12.62 10.10
CA LYS A 113 -1.72 13.28 8.80
C LYS A 113 -0.63 14.34 8.67
N VAL A 114 0.06 14.35 7.53
CA VAL A 114 1.12 15.32 7.26
C VAL A 114 0.56 16.74 7.13
N ASP A 115 -0.57 16.87 6.44
CA ASP A 115 -1.23 18.15 6.21
C ASP A 115 -2.71 18.01 6.51
N LYS A 116 -3.13 18.51 7.65
CA LYS A 116 -4.51 18.40 8.10
C LYS A 116 -5.50 19.13 7.20
N SER A 117 -5.11 20.24 6.60
CA SER A 117 -6.00 21.00 5.74
C SER A 117 -6.28 20.27 4.43
N ARG A 118 -5.31 19.53 3.91
CA ARG A 118 -5.47 18.75 2.67
C ARG A 118 -6.41 17.58 2.84
N ASN A 119 -6.52 17.08 4.04
CA ASN A 119 -7.29 15.88 4.32
C ASN A 119 -8.76 16.14 4.61
N GLN A 120 -9.18 17.40 4.66
CA GLN A 120 -10.57 17.75 4.90
C GLN A 120 -11.47 17.42 3.71
N THR A 121 -10.92 17.48 2.50
CA THR A 121 -11.68 17.22 1.28
C THR A 121 -11.57 15.77 0.80
N LYS A 122 -10.73 14.97 1.43
CA LYS A 122 -10.48 13.59 1.04
C LYS A 122 -10.83 12.68 2.20
N SER A 123 -11.34 11.49 1.89
CA SER A 123 -11.79 10.53 2.88
C SER A 123 -10.65 9.83 3.63
N SER A 124 -9.42 10.26 3.42
CA SER A 124 -8.27 9.68 4.11
C SER A 124 -8.38 9.92 5.61
N VAL A 125 -8.38 8.87 6.37
CA VAL A 125 -8.55 8.93 7.83
C VAL A 125 -7.24 8.72 8.58
N GLY A 126 -6.12 8.62 7.87
CA GLY A 126 -4.83 8.43 8.51
C GLY A 126 -4.55 7.00 8.94
N LEU A 127 -5.31 6.03 8.45
CA LEU A 127 -5.10 4.62 8.78
C LEU A 127 -4.48 3.83 7.65
N GLY A 128 -4.51 4.33 6.41
CA GLY A 128 -4.07 3.57 5.24
C GLY A 128 -2.66 3.04 5.33
N LEU A 129 -1.70 3.91 5.63
CA LEU A 129 -0.29 3.50 5.71
C LEU A 129 -0.02 2.65 6.96
N SER A 130 -0.67 2.94 8.08
CA SER A 130 -0.47 2.14 9.29
C SER A 130 -0.99 0.72 9.11
N ILE A 131 -2.16 0.56 8.50
CA ILE A 131 -2.73 -0.76 8.20
C ILE A 131 -1.85 -1.51 7.21
N ALA A 132 -1.42 -0.84 6.14
CA ALA A 132 -0.53 -1.45 5.15
C ALA A 132 0.77 -1.95 5.82
N SER A 133 1.38 -1.13 6.66
CA SER A 133 2.60 -1.49 7.37
C SER A 133 2.38 -2.71 8.28
N ASP A 134 1.28 -2.73 9.02
CA ASP A 134 0.97 -3.84 9.92
C ASP A 134 0.77 -5.15 9.14
N ILE A 135 0.09 -5.08 7.99
CA ILE A 135 -0.11 -6.25 7.13
C ILE A 135 1.23 -6.79 6.64
N ILE A 136 2.10 -5.92 6.15
CA ILE A 136 3.41 -6.34 5.63
C ILE A 136 4.27 -6.93 6.75
N ARG A 137 4.28 -6.30 7.91
CA ARG A 137 5.03 -6.82 9.07
C ARG A 137 4.51 -8.15 9.55
N SER A 138 3.20 -8.36 9.49
CA SER A 138 2.60 -9.64 9.89
C SER A 138 2.98 -10.77 8.94
N HIS A 139 3.46 -10.44 7.75
CA HIS A 139 3.99 -11.41 6.78
C HIS A 139 5.51 -11.52 6.85
N GLY A 140 6.14 -10.94 7.85
CA GLY A 140 7.60 -10.97 8.02
C GLY A 140 8.34 -9.99 7.13
N GLY A 141 7.63 -9.07 6.50
CA GLY A 141 8.21 -8.10 5.58
C GLY A 141 8.44 -6.74 6.19
N ASN A 142 8.79 -5.79 5.34
CA ASN A 142 9.05 -4.43 5.74
C ASN A 142 8.53 -3.47 4.67
N ILE A 143 8.29 -2.22 5.08
CA ILE A 143 7.83 -1.18 4.18
C ILE A 143 8.69 0.07 4.41
N GLU A 144 9.17 0.66 3.33
CA GLU A 144 10.06 1.82 3.37
C GLU A 144 9.54 2.91 2.45
N LEU A 145 9.77 4.14 2.82
CA LEU A 145 9.39 5.30 2.02
C LEU A 145 10.62 5.98 1.45
N GLY A 146 10.46 6.59 0.30
CA GLY A 146 11.50 7.34 -0.35
C GLY A 146 10.92 8.31 -1.34
N ARG A 147 11.78 8.97 -2.09
CA ARG A 147 11.37 9.91 -3.11
C ARG A 147 11.34 9.20 -4.45
N SER A 148 10.24 9.37 -5.19
CA SER A 148 10.11 8.82 -6.53
C SER A 148 10.81 9.70 -7.56
N GLU A 149 11.38 9.06 -8.57
CA GLU A 149 11.91 9.77 -9.75
C GLU A 149 10.79 10.49 -10.51
N MET A 150 9.55 10.08 -10.29
CA MET A 150 8.37 10.75 -10.84
C MET A 150 8.04 12.07 -10.14
N GLY A 151 8.73 12.36 -9.05
CA GLY A 151 8.56 13.61 -8.31
C GLY A 151 7.82 13.49 -6.98
N GLY A 152 7.12 12.40 -6.76
CA GLY A 152 6.33 12.20 -5.56
C GLY A 152 6.91 11.16 -4.61
N LEU A 153 6.02 10.35 -4.05
CA LEU A 153 6.37 9.34 -3.05
C LEU A 153 6.71 8.01 -3.70
N LYS A 154 7.69 7.33 -3.14
CA LYS A 154 8.03 5.95 -3.49
C LYS A 154 7.85 5.08 -2.26
N ILE A 155 6.98 4.10 -2.35
CA ILE A 155 6.76 3.13 -1.28
C ILE A 155 7.37 1.81 -1.73
N LYS A 156 8.27 1.27 -0.92
CA LYS A 156 8.92 0.00 -1.20
C LYS A 156 8.45 -1.04 -0.20
N ILE A 157 7.85 -2.11 -0.71
CA ILE A 157 7.41 -3.26 0.09
C ILE A 157 8.41 -4.39 -0.14
N ILE A 158 8.87 -5.00 0.94
CA ILE A 158 9.78 -6.13 0.91
C ILE A 158 9.07 -7.28 1.60
N LEU A 159 8.82 -8.37 0.87
CA LEU A 159 8.18 -9.56 1.42
C LEU A 159 9.11 -10.75 1.28
N PRO A 160 9.34 -11.53 2.35
CA PRO A 160 10.16 -12.74 2.25
C PRO A 160 9.38 -13.83 1.53
N VAL A 161 10.10 -14.63 0.76
CA VAL A 161 9.51 -15.77 0.01
C VAL A 161 10.08 -17.08 0.49
#